data_4686613e3dfdfaef49f0eef84f4e017f
#
_entry.id   4686613e3dfdfaef49f0eef84f4e017f
#
_cell.length_a   1.000
_cell.length_b   1.000
_cell.length_c   1.000
_cell.angle_alpha   90.00
_cell.angle_beta   90.00
_cell.angle_gamma   90.00
#
_symmetry.space_group_name_H-M   'P 1'
#
loop_
_entity.id
_entity.type
_entity.pdbx_description
1 polymer ?
#
loop_
_entity_poly.entity_id
_entity_poly.type
_entity_poly.pdbx_seq_one_letter_code
_entity_poly.pdbx_strand_id
1 'polypeptide(L)'
;MATTKVALITASSAGLGAQIARVFAPDFRVVINYSSNSDRAATLMKELSSIPGPSSESNPRFHLIQADMSSKPSVQNLVQETISTMGRLDVVVSNAGWTRMTTFTDIEQQINDEDWDKCFTMNVKTHMWLAYAAKDALASTEGTFISTASVAGVKPSGSSVPYAVTKAAQIHLAKSLAVILAPRIRVNSISPGMLLTEWGLKFPEKKREAAIQNTKLKRLATVEDCAEQVRVLALSRSITGQNISIDGGSSV
;
A
#
# COMPACT_ATOMS: atom_id res chain seq x y z
N MET A 1 -27.64 2.59 -13.83
CA MET A 1 -26.72 3.39 -12.99
C MET A 1 -25.39 2.68 -12.95
N ALA A 2 -24.25 3.40 -13.06
CA ALA A 2 -22.93 2.77 -12.92
C ALA A 2 -22.78 2.29 -11.48
N THR A 3 -22.41 1.03 -11.30
CA THR A 3 -22.20 0.46 -9.96
C THR A 3 -20.94 1.08 -9.32
N THR A 4 -21.06 1.55 -8.08
CA THR A 4 -19.95 2.16 -7.34
C THR A 4 -18.81 1.19 -7.15
N LYS A 5 -17.60 1.60 -7.50
CA LYS A 5 -16.37 0.81 -7.36
C LYS A 5 -16.02 0.53 -5.90
N VAL A 6 -15.39 -0.61 -5.65
CA VAL A 6 -14.92 -1.05 -4.33
C VAL A 6 -13.40 -1.10 -4.32
N ALA A 7 -12.79 -0.51 -3.29
CA ALA A 7 -11.37 -0.56 -3.03
C ALA A 7 -11.08 -1.28 -1.70
N LEU A 8 -10.17 -2.26 -1.73
CA LEU A 8 -9.57 -2.87 -0.55
C LEU A 8 -8.19 -2.24 -0.32
N ILE A 9 -7.96 -1.69 0.88
CA ILE A 9 -6.68 -1.07 1.25
C ILE A 9 -6.11 -1.79 2.46
N THR A 10 -4.93 -2.41 2.31
CA THR A 10 -4.29 -3.12 3.43
C THR A 10 -3.50 -2.18 4.33
N ALA A 11 -3.42 -2.52 5.63
CA ALA A 11 -2.78 -1.70 6.67
C ALA A 11 -3.26 -0.24 6.65
N SER A 12 -4.58 -0.05 6.53
CA SER A 12 -5.18 1.26 6.26
C SER A 12 -5.75 1.98 7.49
N SER A 13 -5.54 1.47 8.69
CA SER A 13 -5.98 2.16 9.91
C SER A 13 -5.13 3.37 10.29
N ALA A 14 -3.97 3.60 9.64
CA ALA A 14 -3.06 4.71 9.93
C ALA A 14 -2.21 5.12 8.72
N GLY A 15 -1.49 6.23 8.86
CA GLY A 15 -0.45 6.68 7.92
C GLY A 15 -0.94 6.79 6.48
N LEU A 16 -0.13 6.32 5.53
CA LEU A 16 -0.44 6.39 4.10
C LEU A 16 -1.73 5.62 3.76
N GLY A 17 -1.94 4.42 4.32
CA GLY A 17 -3.13 3.64 4.05
C GLY A 17 -4.43 4.36 4.46
N ALA A 18 -4.42 5.04 5.61
CA ALA A 18 -5.56 5.85 6.05
C ALA A 18 -5.79 7.07 5.14
N GLN A 19 -4.71 7.70 4.67
CA GLN A 19 -4.83 8.83 3.75
C GLN A 19 -5.37 8.38 2.38
N ILE A 20 -4.96 7.20 1.88
CA ILE A 20 -5.53 6.62 0.67
C ILE A 20 -7.04 6.37 0.85
N ALA A 21 -7.45 5.86 2.02
CA ALA A 21 -8.87 5.67 2.31
C ALA A 21 -9.67 6.98 2.28
N ARG A 22 -9.10 8.09 2.82
CA ARG A 22 -9.71 9.43 2.75
C ARG A 22 -9.89 9.93 1.32
N VAL A 23 -8.84 9.81 0.53
CA VAL A 23 -8.83 10.25 -0.89
C VAL A 23 -9.79 9.40 -1.74
N PHE A 24 -10.00 8.14 -1.38
CA PHE A 24 -10.91 7.24 -2.10
C PHE A 24 -12.38 7.39 -1.66
N ALA A 25 -12.65 7.83 -0.44
CA ALA A 25 -13.98 7.89 0.12
C ALA A 25 -15.01 8.66 -0.74
N PRO A 26 -14.66 9.77 -1.45
CA PRO A 26 -15.63 10.46 -2.31
C PRO A 26 -16.14 9.64 -3.50
N ASP A 27 -15.33 8.70 -4.02
CA ASP A 27 -15.60 8.00 -5.28
C ASP A 27 -15.83 6.49 -5.13
N PHE A 28 -15.37 5.91 -4.00
CA PHE A 28 -15.34 4.46 -3.79
C PHE A 28 -16.08 4.07 -2.51
N ARG A 29 -16.53 2.83 -2.50
CA ARG A 29 -16.79 2.08 -1.27
C ARG A 29 -15.46 1.46 -0.83
N VAL A 30 -15.11 1.55 0.44
CA VAL A 30 -13.75 1.22 0.91
C VAL A 30 -13.77 0.17 2.00
N VAL A 31 -12.95 -0.87 1.83
CA VAL A 31 -12.62 -1.84 2.87
C VAL A 31 -11.30 -1.44 3.52
N ILE A 32 -11.35 -1.24 4.83
CA ILE A 32 -10.24 -0.85 5.70
C ILE A 32 -9.72 -2.10 6.39
N ASN A 33 -8.49 -2.51 6.06
CA ASN A 33 -7.84 -3.61 6.78
C ASN A 33 -6.97 -3.05 7.92
N TYR A 34 -7.05 -3.71 9.06
CA TYR A 34 -6.18 -3.49 10.21
C TYR A 34 -5.71 -4.82 10.80
N SER A 35 -4.59 -4.83 11.55
CA SER A 35 -4.07 -6.05 12.18
C SER A 35 -4.49 -6.17 13.66
N SER A 36 -4.26 -5.13 14.47
CA SER A 36 -4.45 -5.20 15.93
C SER A 36 -5.19 -4.01 16.54
N ASN A 37 -5.19 -2.83 15.93
CA ASN A 37 -5.78 -1.64 16.52
C ASN A 37 -7.18 -1.36 15.93
N SER A 38 -8.20 -2.00 16.54
CA SER A 38 -9.62 -1.86 16.16
C SER A 38 -10.14 -0.43 16.38
N ASP A 39 -9.74 0.23 17.47
CA ASP A 39 -10.25 1.56 17.84
C ASP A 39 -9.81 2.61 16.81
N ARG A 40 -8.55 2.51 16.36
CA ARG A 40 -8.04 3.38 15.29
C ARG A 40 -8.78 3.14 13.97
N ALA A 41 -9.04 1.89 13.62
CA ALA A 41 -9.81 1.55 12.42
C ALA A 41 -11.25 2.06 12.50
N ALA A 42 -11.92 1.91 13.66
CA ALA A 42 -13.27 2.42 13.90
C ALA A 42 -13.32 3.96 13.85
N THR A 43 -12.32 4.64 14.40
CA THR A 43 -12.20 6.10 14.34
C THR A 43 -12.07 6.57 12.89
N LEU A 44 -11.22 5.94 12.09
CA LEU A 44 -11.11 6.25 10.66
C LEU A 44 -12.43 6.01 9.94
N MET A 45 -13.10 4.87 10.17
CA MET A 45 -14.38 4.58 9.52
C MET A 45 -15.44 5.64 9.84
N LYS A 46 -15.51 6.11 11.10
CA LYS A 46 -16.41 7.20 11.50
C LYS A 46 -16.08 8.50 10.75
N GLU A 47 -14.81 8.84 10.65
CA GLU A 47 -14.33 9.99 9.88
C GLU A 47 -14.75 9.88 8.41
N LEU A 48 -14.47 8.75 7.75
CA LEU A 48 -14.82 8.52 6.35
C LEU A 48 -16.33 8.61 6.11
N SER A 49 -17.14 8.17 7.08
CA SER A 49 -18.61 8.22 6.98
C SER A 49 -19.15 9.64 6.94
N SER A 50 -18.41 10.65 7.41
CA SER A 50 -18.77 12.07 7.30
C SER A 50 -18.42 12.70 5.94
N ILE A 51 -17.60 12.05 5.13
CA ILE A 51 -17.22 12.53 3.79
C ILE A 51 -18.38 12.25 2.83
N PRO A 52 -18.88 13.24 2.05
CA PRO A 52 -19.85 12.98 0.99
C PRO A 52 -19.34 11.97 -0.03
N GLY A 53 -20.22 11.11 -0.57
CA GLY A 53 -19.79 10.11 -1.54
C GLY A 53 -20.92 9.13 -1.90
N PRO A 54 -20.59 8.05 -2.63
CA PRO A 54 -21.59 7.14 -3.17
C PRO A 54 -22.38 6.44 -2.05
N SER A 55 -23.68 6.36 -2.25
CA SER A 55 -24.58 5.56 -1.42
C SER A 55 -24.90 4.24 -2.13
N SER A 56 -25.13 3.18 -1.37
CA SER A 56 -25.64 1.91 -1.86
C SER A 56 -26.75 1.46 -0.92
N GLU A 57 -27.89 1.06 -1.46
CA GLU A 57 -29.02 0.58 -0.66
C GLU A 57 -28.77 -0.83 -0.11
N SER A 58 -27.99 -1.64 -0.82
CA SER A 58 -27.82 -3.08 -0.51
C SER A 58 -26.48 -3.45 0.15
N ASN A 59 -25.45 -2.61 0.06
CA ASN A 59 -24.10 -2.94 0.53
C ASN A 59 -23.47 -1.77 1.29
N PRO A 60 -22.65 -2.03 2.33
CA PRO A 60 -22.04 -0.96 3.12
C PRO A 60 -21.09 -0.10 2.27
N ARG A 61 -21.00 1.19 2.61
CA ARG A 61 -20.05 2.10 1.98
C ARG A 61 -18.62 1.86 2.48
N PHE A 62 -18.49 1.56 3.77
CA PHE A 62 -17.22 1.23 4.43
C PHE A 62 -17.37 -0.05 5.21
N HIS A 63 -16.31 -0.85 5.23
CA HIS A 63 -16.25 -2.09 6.01
C HIS A 63 -14.86 -2.25 6.65
N LEU A 64 -14.81 -2.75 7.88
CA LEU A 64 -13.57 -3.02 8.62
C LEU A 64 -13.32 -4.52 8.63
N ILE A 65 -12.11 -4.93 8.23
CA ILE A 65 -11.70 -6.33 8.33
C ILE A 65 -10.37 -6.43 9.07
N GLN A 66 -10.37 -7.20 10.16
CA GLN A 66 -9.14 -7.56 10.84
C GLN A 66 -8.45 -8.70 10.09
N ALA A 67 -7.20 -8.48 9.68
CA ALA A 67 -6.39 -9.53 9.06
C ALA A 67 -4.91 -9.28 9.28
N ASP A 68 -4.19 -10.34 9.64
CA ASP A 68 -2.73 -10.34 9.71
C ASP A 68 -2.15 -10.62 8.32
N MET A 69 -1.47 -9.62 7.77
CA MET A 69 -0.88 -9.69 6.43
C MET A 69 0.35 -10.61 6.38
N SER A 70 0.88 -11.09 7.50
CA SER A 70 1.96 -12.09 7.52
C SER A 70 1.44 -13.52 7.33
N SER A 71 0.14 -13.73 7.41
CA SER A 71 -0.53 -15.03 7.32
C SER A 71 -1.26 -15.19 5.99
N LYS A 72 -0.82 -16.15 5.16
CA LYS A 72 -1.46 -16.44 3.87
C LYS A 72 -2.96 -16.76 4.00
N PRO A 73 -3.40 -17.62 4.95
CA PRO A 73 -4.84 -17.85 5.16
C PRO A 73 -5.61 -16.59 5.54
N SER A 74 -5.02 -15.71 6.39
CA SER A 74 -5.64 -14.45 6.79
C SER A 74 -5.81 -13.50 5.59
N VAL A 75 -4.83 -13.44 4.69
CA VAL A 75 -4.91 -12.67 3.43
C VAL A 75 -6.01 -13.20 2.51
N GLN A 76 -6.16 -14.52 2.40
CA GLN A 76 -7.21 -15.13 1.60
C GLN A 76 -8.60 -14.81 2.17
N ASN A 77 -8.77 -14.94 3.48
CA ASN A 77 -10.04 -14.62 4.17
C ASN A 77 -10.39 -13.13 4.03
N LEU A 78 -9.40 -12.22 4.12
CA LEU A 78 -9.59 -10.79 3.90
C LEU A 78 -10.25 -10.50 2.54
N VAL A 79 -9.73 -11.11 1.48
CA VAL A 79 -10.29 -10.92 0.13
C VAL A 79 -11.66 -11.55 0.01
N GLN A 80 -11.86 -12.75 0.56
CA GLN A 80 -13.12 -13.46 0.51
C GLN A 80 -14.23 -12.70 1.23
N GLU A 81 -13.96 -12.17 2.43
CA GLU A 81 -14.88 -11.33 3.19
C GLU A 81 -15.15 -10.01 2.47
N THR A 82 -14.13 -9.40 1.86
CA THR A 82 -14.32 -8.20 1.02
C THR A 82 -15.33 -8.46 -0.08
N ILE A 83 -15.17 -9.55 -0.83
CA ILE A 83 -16.06 -9.87 -1.96
C ILE A 83 -17.47 -10.18 -1.49
N SER A 84 -17.62 -10.99 -0.43
CA SER A 84 -18.94 -11.39 0.09
C SER A 84 -19.75 -10.21 0.65
N THR A 85 -19.07 -9.28 1.33
CA THR A 85 -19.71 -8.11 1.96
C THR A 85 -19.96 -6.98 0.97
N MET A 86 -19.00 -6.71 0.08
CA MET A 86 -19.06 -5.57 -0.82
C MET A 86 -19.66 -5.91 -2.19
N GLY A 87 -19.79 -7.20 -2.53
CA GLY A 87 -20.36 -7.69 -3.79
C GLY A 87 -19.47 -7.55 -5.02
N ARG A 88 -18.34 -6.86 -4.92
CA ARG A 88 -17.35 -6.65 -6.00
C ARG A 88 -16.01 -6.17 -5.45
N LEU A 89 -14.97 -6.21 -6.27
CA LEU A 89 -13.65 -5.64 -5.97
C LEU A 89 -13.04 -5.07 -7.25
N ASP A 90 -12.77 -3.76 -7.27
CA ASP A 90 -12.23 -3.04 -8.42
C ASP A 90 -10.78 -2.59 -8.23
N VAL A 91 -10.40 -2.30 -6.99
CA VAL A 91 -9.06 -1.79 -6.65
C VAL A 91 -8.54 -2.52 -5.42
N VAL A 92 -7.32 -3.02 -5.51
CA VAL A 92 -6.55 -3.46 -4.35
C VAL A 92 -5.35 -2.55 -4.18
N VAL A 93 -5.24 -1.92 -3.00
CA VAL A 93 -4.03 -1.20 -2.59
C VAL A 93 -3.30 -2.03 -1.56
N SER A 94 -2.23 -2.68 -1.98
CA SER A 94 -1.36 -3.51 -1.15
C SER A 94 -0.32 -2.65 -0.48
N ASN A 95 -0.68 -2.11 0.70
CA ASN A 95 0.10 -1.09 1.42
C ASN A 95 0.82 -1.63 2.66
N ALA A 96 0.52 -2.84 3.12
CA ALA A 96 1.22 -3.45 4.24
C ALA A 96 2.73 -3.63 3.97
N GLY A 97 3.52 -3.52 5.01
CA GLY A 97 4.96 -3.73 4.94
C GLY A 97 5.58 -3.78 6.33
N TRP A 98 6.84 -4.19 6.39
CA TRP A 98 7.58 -4.29 7.65
C TRP A 98 9.07 -4.00 7.46
N THR A 99 9.71 -3.48 8.50
CA THR A 99 11.16 -3.35 8.66
C THR A 99 11.57 -3.33 10.11
N ARG A 100 12.82 -3.69 10.38
CA ARG A 100 13.53 -3.25 11.58
C ARG A 100 14.39 -2.03 11.25
N MET A 101 14.50 -1.09 12.18
CA MET A 101 15.39 0.06 12.05
C MET A 101 16.80 -0.34 12.44
N THR A 102 17.76 -0.16 11.53
CA THR A 102 19.18 -0.43 11.73
C THR A 102 20.03 0.75 11.26
N THR A 103 21.32 0.71 11.54
CA THR A 103 22.31 1.58 10.89
C THR A 103 22.64 0.97 9.53
N PHE A 104 22.10 1.55 8.45
CA PHE A 104 22.16 0.98 7.10
C PHE A 104 23.56 0.62 6.62
N THR A 105 24.57 1.39 7.05
CA THR A 105 26.00 1.20 6.67
C THR A 105 26.77 0.25 7.57
N ASP A 106 26.13 -0.31 8.58
CA ASP A 106 26.73 -1.28 9.51
C ASP A 106 26.31 -2.69 9.11
N ILE A 107 27.22 -3.47 8.53
CA ILE A 107 26.96 -4.82 8.02
C ILE A 107 26.55 -5.79 9.14
N GLU A 108 27.07 -5.64 10.36
CA GLU A 108 26.76 -6.51 11.48
C GLU A 108 25.29 -6.44 11.91
N GLN A 109 24.63 -5.30 11.65
CA GLN A 109 23.21 -5.12 11.92
C GLN A 109 22.30 -5.66 10.81
N GLN A 110 22.85 -6.16 9.70
CA GLN A 110 22.09 -6.56 8.51
C GLN A 110 21.96 -8.08 8.33
N ILE A 111 22.65 -8.88 9.15
CA ILE A 111 22.77 -10.35 8.96
C ILE A 111 21.74 -11.18 9.73
N ASN A 112 20.78 -10.55 10.42
CA ASN A 112 19.76 -11.27 11.19
C ASN A 112 18.75 -11.95 10.26
N ASP A 113 18.75 -13.28 10.22
CA ASP A 113 17.90 -14.09 9.34
C ASP A 113 16.40 -13.87 9.59
N GLU A 114 15.98 -13.66 10.85
CA GLU A 114 14.57 -13.39 11.18
C GLU A 114 14.08 -12.08 10.53
N ASP A 115 14.95 -11.06 10.46
CA ASP A 115 14.61 -9.81 9.79
C ASP A 115 14.48 -10.00 8.28
N TRP A 116 15.36 -10.80 7.65
CA TRP A 116 15.27 -11.15 6.26
C TRP A 116 13.97 -11.90 5.95
N ASP A 117 13.68 -12.95 6.71
CA ASP A 117 12.48 -13.77 6.52
C ASP A 117 11.20 -12.94 6.68
N LYS A 118 11.16 -12.10 7.71
CA LYS A 118 10.02 -11.24 7.97
C LYS A 118 9.88 -10.14 6.91
N CYS A 119 10.99 -9.53 6.46
CA CYS A 119 10.97 -8.59 5.34
C CYS A 119 10.45 -9.25 4.07
N PHE A 120 10.96 -10.44 3.70
CA PHE A 120 10.47 -11.16 2.51
C PHE A 120 9.00 -11.55 2.64
N THR A 121 8.57 -11.99 3.80
CA THR A 121 7.18 -12.35 4.03
C THR A 121 6.27 -11.12 3.88
N MET A 122 6.57 -10.03 4.56
CA MET A 122 5.69 -8.85 4.61
C MET A 122 5.79 -7.96 3.37
N ASN A 123 6.97 -7.86 2.74
CA ASN A 123 7.18 -6.91 1.65
C ASN A 123 7.15 -7.57 0.25
N VAL A 124 7.14 -8.92 0.17
CA VAL A 124 7.13 -9.64 -1.11
C VAL A 124 6.00 -10.66 -1.14
N LYS A 125 6.04 -11.70 -0.26
CA LYS A 125 5.10 -12.82 -0.33
C LYS A 125 3.65 -12.38 -0.09
N THR A 126 3.42 -11.48 0.86
CA THR A 126 2.10 -10.92 1.16
C THR A 126 1.46 -10.29 -0.07
N HIS A 127 2.22 -9.51 -0.84
CA HIS A 127 1.70 -8.86 -2.05
C HIS A 127 1.34 -9.87 -3.14
N MET A 128 2.14 -10.94 -3.28
CA MET A 128 1.82 -12.05 -4.18
C MET A 128 0.58 -12.82 -3.74
N TRP A 129 0.44 -13.12 -2.44
CA TRP A 129 -0.74 -13.82 -1.91
C TRP A 129 -2.01 -12.99 -2.11
N LEU A 130 -1.95 -11.69 -1.86
CA LEU A 130 -3.06 -10.78 -2.02
C LEU A 130 -3.48 -10.64 -3.50
N ALA A 131 -2.50 -10.50 -4.41
CA ALA A 131 -2.76 -10.45 -5.85
C ALA A 131 -3.42 -11.75 -6.33
N TYR A 132 -2.90 -12.91 -5.90
CA TYR A 132 -3.47 -14.22 -6.23
C TYR A 132 -4.89 -14.37 -5.71
N ALA A 133 -5.17 -13.99 -4.46
CA ALA A 133 -6.50 -14.11 -3.87
C ALA A 133 -7.52 -13.20 -4.57
N ALA A 134 -7.10 -12.00 -5.01
CA ALA A 134 -7.98 -11.00 -5.61
C ALA A 134 -8.14 -11.13 -7.14
N LYS A 135 -7.33 -11.97 -7.83
CA LYS A 135 -7.23 -11.98 -9.30
C LYS A 135 -8.56 -12.15 -10.03
N ASP A 136 -9.41 -13.06 -9.57
CA ASP A 136 -10.67 -13.36 -10.28
C ASP A 136 -11.68 -12.23 -10.12
N ALA A 137 -11.77 -11.64 -8.91
CA ALA A 137 -12.63 -10.49 -8.65
C ALA A 137 -12.16 -9.24 -9.40
N LEU A 138 -10.85 -8.98 -9.42
CA LEU A 138 -10.27 -7.87 -10.19
C LEU A 138 -10.45 -8.07 -11.71
N ALA A 139 -10.28 -9.30 -12.20
CA ALA A 139 -10.47 -9.61 -13.62
C ALA A 139 -11.94 -9.38 -14.07
N SER A 140 -12.90 -9.68 -13.20
CA SER A 140 -14.33 -9.48 -13.52
C SER A 140 -14.73 -8.00 -13.65
N THR A 141 -13.94 -7.10 -13.05
CA THR A 141 -14.19 -5.64 -13.04
C THR A 141 -13.21 -4.86 -13.92
N GLU A 142 -12.29 -5.54 -14.64
CA GLU A 142 -11.14 -4.92 -15.31
C GLU A 142 -10.35 -4.00 -14.36
N GLY A 143 -10.14 -4.49 -13.15
CA GLY A 143 -9.66 -3.76 -12.01
C GLY A 143 -8.15 -3.48 -12.00
N THR A 144 -7.66 -3.06 -10.83
CA THR A 144 -6.24 -2.74 -10.67
C THR A 144 -5.69 -3.16 -9.31
N PHE A 145 -4.42 -3.55 -9.32
CA PHE A 145 -3.62 -3.83 -8.13
C PHE A 145 -2.50 -2.79 -8.03
N ILE A 146 -2.40 -2.09 -6.90
CA ILE A 146 -1.40 -1.06 -6.66
C ILE A 146 -0.61 -1.43 -5.41
N SER A 147 0.73 -1.50 -5.55
CA SER A 147 1.63 -1.90 -4.47
C SER A 147 2.40 -0.70 -3.92
N THR A 148 2.44 -0.55 -2.60
CA THR A 148 3.25 0.49 -1.93
C THR A 148 4.67 -0.05 -1.70
N ALA A 149 5.56 0.24 -2.63
CA ALA A 149 6.98 -0.06 -2.51
C ALA A 149 7.71 1.02 -1.67
N SER A 150 8.86 1.50 -2.10
CA SER A 150 9.63 2.56 -1.44
C SER A 150 10.76 3.04 -2.36
N VAL A 151 11.19 4.28 -2.19
CA VAL A 151 12.44 4.77 -2.78
C VAL A 151 13.66 3.92 -2.37
N ALA A 152 13.59 3.24 -1.23
CA ALA A 152 14.60 2.27 -0.79
C ALA A 152 14.76 1.07 -1.75
N GLY A 153 13.74 0.75 -2.55
CA GLY A 153 13.83 -0.24 -3.62
C GLY A 153 14.31 0.32 -4.96
N VAL A 154 14.39 1.65 -5.08
CA VAL A 154 14.91 2.34 -6.29
C VAL A 154 16.40 2.64 -6.17
N LYS A 155 16.84 3.02 -4.95
CA LYS A 155 18.25 3.25 -4.62
C LYS A 155 18.60 2.64 -3.26
N PRO A 156 19.87 2.24 -3.01
CA PRO A 156 20.30 1.71 -1.73
C PRO A 156 20.13 2.75 -0.60
N SER A 157 19.11 2.57 0.22
CA SER A 157 18.77 3.51 1.30
C SER A 157 17.72 2.88 2.23
N GLY A 158 17.26 3.64 3.23
CA GLY A 158 16.11 3.27 4.06
C GLY A 158 16.48 2.86 5.47
N SER A 159 15.68 1.99 6.03
CA SER A 159 15.74 1.56 7.43
C SER A 159 16.67 0.38 7.68
N SER A 160 16.88 -0.49 6.68
CA SER A 160 17.74 -1.66 6.73
C SER A 160 18.02 -2.19 5.31
N VAL A 161 19.07 -3.01 5.15
CA VAL A 161 19.37 -3.67 3.87
C VAL A 161 18.28 -4.69 3.49
N PRO A 162 17.79 -5.58 4.40
CA PRO A 162 16.66 -6.47 4.10
C PRO A 162 15.45 -5.71 3.58
N TYR A 163 15.11 -4.56 4.18
CA TYR A 163 14.03 -3.72 3.70
C TYR A 163 14.27 -3.22 2.28
N ALA A 164 15.44 -2.62 2.01
CA ALA A 164 15.76 -2.08 0.69
C ALA A 164 15.70 -3.16 -0.40
N VAL A 165 16.31 -4.33 -0.15
CA VAL A 165 16.31 -5.46 -1.09
C VAL A 165 14.90 -5.95 -1.34
N THR A 166 14.08 -6.11 -0.29
CA THR A 166 12.69 -6.58 -0.46
C THR A 166 11.81 -5.56 -1.15
N LYS A 167 12.06 -4.24 -0.98
CA LYS A 167 11.35 -3.20 -1.73
C LYS A 167 11.74 -3.16 -3.21
N ALA A 168 12.98 -3.47 -3.57
CA ALA A 168 13.38 -3.69 -4.97
C ALA A 168 12.70 -4.93 -5.56
N ALA A 169 12.68 -6.04 -4.81
CA ALA A 169 11.96 -7.25 -5.20
C ALA A 169 10.45 -6.99 -5.37
N GLN A 170 9.84 -6.17 -4.51
CA GLN A 170 8.43 -5.78 -4.60
C GLN A 170 8.13 -4.96 -5.86
N ILE A 171 9.01 -4.02 -6.26
CA ILE A 171 8.89 -3.28 -7.52
C ILE A 171 8.94 -4.25 -8.71
N HIS A 172 9.88 -5.20 -8.70
CA HIS A 172 9.99 -6.20 -9.76
C HIS A 172 8.78 -7.14 -9.78
N LEU A 173 8.27 -7.55 -8.61
CA LEU A 173 7.05 -8.34 -8.49
C LEU A 173 5.85 -7.62 -9.14
N ALA A 174 5.67 -6.32 -8.89
CA ALA A 174 4.58 -5.55 -9.50
C ALA A 174 4.67 -5.54 -11.04
N LYS A 175 5.88 -5.41 -11.61
CA LYS A 175 6.11 -5.52 -13.06
C LYS A 175 5.78 -6.91 -13.59
N SER A 176 6.21 -7.97 -12.89
CA SER A 176 5.92 -9.35 -13.26
C SER A 176 4.41 -9.65 -13.22
N LEU A 177 3.72 -9.19 -12.18
CA LEU A 177 2.28 -9.32 -12.06
C LEU A 177 1.53 -8.55 -13.17
N ALA A 178 2.05 -7.39 -13.61
CA ALA A 178 1.47 -6.66 -14.73
C ALA A 178 1.50 -7.47 -16.03
N VAL A 179 2.53 -8.26 -16.25
CA VAL A 179 2.63 -9.18 -17.42
C VAL A 179 1.67 -10.36 -17.28
N ILE A 180 1.64 -10.99 -16.09
CA ILE A 180 0.89 -12.23 -15.86
C ILE A 180 -0.63 -11.97 -15.85
N LEU A 181 -1.08 -10.82 -15.29
CA LEU A 181 -2.50 -10.52 -15.07
C LEU A 181 -3.14 -9.70 -16.20
N ALA A 182 -2.35 -9.24 -17.17
CA ALA A 182 -2.86 -8.62 -18.38
C ALA A 182 -3.68 -9.64 -19.22
N PRO A 183 -4.63 -9.17 -20.06
CA PRO A 183 -5.07 -7.78 -20.24
C PRO A 183 -6.13 -7.31 -19.24
N ARG A 184 -6.62 -8.18 -18.36
CA ARG A 184 -7.80 -7.94 -17.52
C ARG A 184 -7.50 -7.09 -16.29
N ILE A 185 -6.26 -7.12 -15.76
CA ILE A 185 -5.90 -6.43 -14.51
C ILE A 185 -4.66 -5.58 -14.77
N ARG A 186 -4.71 -4.31 -14.37
CA ARG A 186 -3.55 -3.43 -14.36
C ARG A 186 -2.81 -3.56 -13.03
N VAL A 187 -1.48 -3.58 -13.07
CA VAL A 187 -0.66 -3.65 -11.85
C VAL A 187 0.41 -2.58 -11.89
N ASN A 188 0.47 -1.77 -10.86
CA ASN A 188 1.47 -0.71 -10.71
C ASN A 188 2.01 -0.66 -9.28
N SER A 189 3.08 0.10 -9.08
CA SER A 189 3.61 0.41 -7.76
C SER A 189 3.90 1.89 -7.60
N ILE A 190 3.86 2.36 -6.37
CA ILE A 190 4.40 3.65 -5.96
C ILE A 190 5.63 3.43 -5.08
N SER A 191 6.60 4.33 -5.19
CA SER A 191 7.80 4.35 -4.36
C SER A 191 7.90 5.68 -3.62
N PRO A 192 7.24 5.80 -2.44
CA PRO A 192 7.36 6.97 -1.62
C PRO A 192 8.79 7.17 -1.10
N GLY A 193 9.20 8.42 -0.95
CA GLY A 193 10.31 8.82 -0.10
C GLY A 193 9.98 8.68 1.38
N MET A 194 10.77 9.31 2.24
CA MET A 194 10.44 9.38 3.67
C MET A 194 9.13 10.17 3.86
N LEU A 195 8.16 9.57 4.54
CA LEU A 195 6.88 10.19 4.91
C LEU A 195 6.85 10.39 6.43
N LEU A 196 6.37 11.54 6.91
CA LEU A 196 6.26 11.85 8.34
C LEU A 196 5.02 11.20 8.98
N THR A 197 4.88 9.90 8.81
CA THR A 197 3.93 9.06 9.53
C THR A 197 4.54 8.60 10.86
N GLU A 198 3.74 7.92 11.71
CA GLU A 198 4.26 7.29 12.95
C GLU A 198 5.53 6.45 12.68
N TRP A 199 5.62 5.85 11.51
CA TRP A 199 6.79 5.08 11.11
C TRP A 199 7.99 5.97 10.77
N GLY A 200 7.78 7.02 9.95
CA GLY A 200 8.83 7.97 9.59
C GLY A 200 9.36 8.76 10.78
N LEU A 201 8.52 9.02 11.78
CA LEU A 201 8.89 9.69 13.02
C LEU A 201 9.82 8.85 13.93
N LYS A 202 9.92 7.52 13.70
CA LYS A 202 10.91 6.68 14.39
C LYS A 202 12.35 6.93 13.95
N PHE A 203 12.57 7.56 12.80
CA PHE A 203 13.91 7.98 12.41
C PHE A 203 14.38 9.15 13.27
N PRO A 204 15.67 9.16 13.70
CA PRO A 204 16.24 10.29 14.41
C PRO A 204 16.07 11.60 13.64
N GLU A 205 15.89 12.71 14.34
CA GLU A 205 15.68 14.05 13.75
C GLU A 205 16.76 14.41 12.74
N LYS A 206 18.02 14.23 13.10
CA LYS A 206 19.16 14.45 12.20
C LYS A 206 19.05 13.67 10.87
N LYS A 207 18.50 12.44 10.91
CA LYS A 207 18.29 11.63 9.70
C LYS A 207 17.13 12.17 8.87
N ARG A 208 16.10 12.71 9.51
CA ARG A 208 14.96 13.36 8.82
C ARG A 208 15.39 14.67 8.15
N GLU A 209 16.17 15.50 8.85
CA GLU A 209 16.74 16.74 8.28
C GLU A 209 17.65 16.44 7.09
N ALA A 210 18.56 15.45 7.23
CA ALA A 210 19.41 15.03 6.13
C ALA A 210 18.57 14.51 4.93
N ALA A 211 17.47 13.82 5.18
CA ALA A 211 16.57 13.37 4.12
C ALA A 211 15.94 14.56 3.37
N ILE A 212 15.51 15.63 4.07
CA ILE A 212 15.02 16.87 3.46
C ILE A 212 16.10 17.49 2.57
N GLN A 213 17.32 17.64 3.10
CA GLN A 213 18.44 18.27 2.37
C GLN A 213 18.83 17.47 1.12
N ASN A 214 18.67 16.16 1.14
CA ASN A 214 18.98 15.29 0.01
C ASN A 214 17.91 15.31 -1.09
N THR A 215 16.70 15.80 -0.81
CA THR A 215 15.70 15.98 -1.87
C THR A 215 16.03 17.18 -2.75
N LYS A 216 15.68 17.11 -4.03
CA LYS A 216 15.84 18.26 -4.95
C LYS A 216 14.84 19.37 -4.64
N LEU A 217 13.64 19.01 -4.19
CA LEU A 217 12.59 19.96 -3.82
C LEU A 217 12.77 20.55 -2.41
N LYS A 218 13.79 20.14 -1.65
CA LYS A 218 14.07 20.58 -0.26
C LYS A 218 12.89 20.41 0.70
N ARG A 219 12.05 19.44 0.42
CA ARG A 219 10.94 18.99 1.26
C ARG A 219 10.70 17.49 1.08
N LEU A 220 10.15 16.85 2.08
CA LEU A 220 9.70 15.48 1.97
C LEU A 220 8.40 15.42 1.16
N ALA A 221 8.13 14.26 0.55
CA ALA A 221 6.81 13.94 0.04
C ALA A 221 5.81 13.84 1.19
N THR A 222 4.54 14.12 0.90
CA THR A 222 3.44 14.00 1.87
C THR A 222 2.65 12.72 1.65
N VAL A 223 1.87 12.31 2.64
CA VAL A 223 0.96 11.18 2.47
C VAL A 223 -0.18 11.53 1.49
N GLU A 224 -0.53 12.80 1.40
CA GLU A 224 -1.50 13.36 0.46
C GLU A 224 -1.02 13.20 -0.98
N ASP A 225 0.21 13.65 -1.31
CA ASP A 225 0.82 13.49 -2.64
C ASP A 225 0.82 12.01 -3.07
N CYS A 226 1.17 11.10 -2.15
CA CYS A 226 1.19 9.67 -2.41
C CYS A 226 -0.21 9.09 -2.62
N ALA A 227 -1.18 9.49 -1.80
CA ALA A 227 -2.56 8.99 -1.89
C ALA A 227 -3.25 9.44 -3.18
N GLU A 228 -3.05 10.70 -3.59
CA GLU A 228 -3.56 11.20 -4.87
C GLU A 228 -2.95 10.44 -6.06
N GLN A 229 -1.66 10.15 -6.03
CA GLN A 229 -1.03 9.34 -7.07
C GLN A 229 -1.61 7.91 -7.12
N VAL A 230 -1.90 7.29 -5.97
CA VAL A 230 -2.59 5.99 -5.91
C VAL A 230 -3.98 6.09 -6.56
N ARG A 231 -4.73 7.18 -6.29
CA ARG A 231 -6.03 7.42 -6.91
C ARG A 231 -5.93 7.59 -8.43
N VAL A 232 -4.92 8.32 -8.92
CA VAL A 232 -4.64 8.44 -10.37
C VAL A 232 -4.40 7.06 -10.98
N LEU A 233 -3.59 6.21 -10.38
CA LEU A 233 -3.33 4.84 -10.85
C LEU A 233 -4.58 3.96 -10.79
N ALA A 234 -5.44 4.16 -9.81
CA ALA A 234 -6.71 3.42 -9.68
C ALA A 234 -7.69 3.75 -10.81
N LEU A 235 -7.75 5.01 -11.23
CA LEU A 235 -8.70 5.49 -12.25
C LEU A 235 -8.15 5.44 -13.68
N SER A 236 -6.84 5.51 -13.86
CA SER A 236 -6.18 5.49 -15.17
C SER A 236 -6.36 4.14 -15.87
N ARG A 237 -6.65 4.14 -17.17
CA ARG A 237 -6.91 2.90 -17.93
C ARG A 237 -5.69 2.39 -18.72
N SER A 238 -4.69 3.23 -18.93
CA SER A 238 -3.57 2.93 -19.84
C SER A 238 -2.23 2.81 -19.11
N ILE A 239 -2.22 2.76 -17.77
CA ILE A 239 -0.99 2.64 -16.97
C ILE A 239 -0.96 1.26 -16.32
N THR A 240 0.05 0.45 -16.69
CA THR A 240 0.36 -0.83 -16.07
C THR A 240 1.86 -1.09 -16.11
N GLY A 241 2.39 -1.88 -15.17
CA GLY A 241 3.82 -2.21 -15.07
C GLY A 241 4.72 -1.07 -14.61
N GLN A 242 4.16 0.06 -14.17
CA GLN A 242 4.93 1.23 -13.78
C GLN A 242 5.22 1.27 -12.29
N ASN A 243 6.38 1.88 -11.94
CA ASN A 243 6.73 2.27 -10.59
C ASN A 243 6.90 3.79 -10.53
N ILE A 244 6.07 4.47 -9.76
CA ILE A 244 6.08 5.93 -9.66
C ILE A 244 6.77 6.35 -8.37
N SER A 245 7.92 7.02 -8.48
CA SER A 245 8.62 7.60 -7.33
C SER A 245 7.96 8.91 -6.91
N ILE A 246 7.64 9.03 -5.61
CA ILE A 246 7.09 10.24 -5.00
C ILE A 246 7.99 10.58 -3.82
N ASP A 247 9.12 11.24 -4.07
CA ASP A 247 10.24 11.33 -3.13
C ASP A 247 10.93 12.70 -3.08
N GLY A 248 10.32 13.71 -3.68
CA GLY A 248 10.91 15.06 -3.76
C GLY A 248 12.20 15.11 -4.58
N GLY A 249 12.45 14.12 -5.45
CA GLY A 249 13.66 14.01 -6.26
C GLY A 249 14.85 13.47 -5.46
N SER A 250 14.63 12.67 -4.43
CA SER A 250 15.73 12.09 -3.64
C SER A 250 16.44 10.95 -4.36
N SER A 251 15.82 10.33 -5.36
CA SER A 251 16.37 9.19 -6.13
C SER A 251 17.04 9.58 -7.45
N VAL A 252 17.13 10.86 -7.76
CA VAL A 252 17.83 11.41 -8.95
C VAL A 252 19.08 12.19 -8.57
#